data_07aedee6baf43048439ed1a1b03657d1
#
_entry.id   07aedee6baf43048439ed1a1b03657d1
#
_cell.length_a   1.000
_cell.length_b   1.000
_cell.length_c   1.000
_cell.angle_alpha   90.00
_cell.angle_beta   90.00
_cell.angle_gamma   90.00
#
_symmetry.space_group_name_H-M   'P 1'
#
loop_
_entity.id
_entity.type
_entity.pdbx_description
1 polymer ?
#
loop_
_entity_poly.entity_id
_entity_poly.type
_entity_poly.pdbx_seq_one_letter_code
_entity_poly.pdbx_strand_id
1 'polypeptide(L)'
;AACDAHIEVPDTAVRPGHILCTDGTALPYSEYKRSGKQAIAVVFDTGQHGETEGNGYAVYLWDIAPAAFADSLGVEQGTSADMTAYDGNANTFALYNTQETASPMAEAVFDLWYYGQSAYVPSVAQMRLLYAARDVVGPIIGRCGGDPLPQADDDCWYWTSTEVKNQETLKAWLYSLGSGAMQETPKTQAHRVRPIITINH
;
A
#
# COMPACT_ATOMS: atom_id res chain seq x y z
N ALA A 1 -2.07 -16.18 52.66
CA ALA A 1 -2.13 -15.11 51.72
C ALA A 1 -1.64 -15.63 50.36
N ALA A 2 -2.55 -15.93 49.45
CA ALA A 2 -2.23 -16.33 48.10
C ALA A 2 -1.83 -15.04 47.33
N CYS A 3 -0.60 -14.94 46.91
CA CYS A 3 -0.22 -13.95 45.90
C CYS A 3 -0.83 -14.41 44.57
N ASP A 4 -1.92 -13.81 44.17
CA ASP A 4 -2.37 -13.85 42.77
C ASP A 4 -1.27 -13.15 41.93
N ALA A 5 -0.41 -13.95 41.33
CA ALA A 5 0.46 -13.45 40.29
C ALA A 5 -0.44 -13.17 39.07
N HIS A 6 -0.80 -11.92 38.87
CA HIS A 6 -1.34 -11.48 37.59
C HIS A 6 -0.27 -11.74 36.52
N ILE A 7 -0.41 -12.85 35.83
CA ILE A 7 0.34 -13.09 34.61
C ILE A 7 -0.31 -12.18 33.58
N GLU A 8 0.32 -11.02 33.32
CA GLU A 8 -0.05 -10.20 32.18
C GLU A 8 0.21 -11.02 30.91
N VAL A 9 -0.87 -11.34 30.22
CA VAL A 9 -0.76 -11.94 28.88
C VAL A 9 -0.19 -10.87 27.96
N PRO A 10 0.94 -11.12 27.26
CA PRO A 10 1.51 -10.14 26.35
C PRO A 10 0.49 -9.68 25.32
N ASP A 11 0.34 -8.37 25.14
CA ASP A 11 -0.49 -7.80 24.08
C ASP A 11 0.20 -8.04 22.72
N THR A 12 -0.33 -8.98 21.95
CA THR A 12 0.18 -9.35 20.61
C THR A 12 -0.60 -8.69 19.48
N ALA A 13 -1.52 -7.77 19.79
CA ALA A 13 -2.33 -7.11 18.78
C ALA A 13 -1.47 -6.27 17.83
N VAL A 14 -1.71 -6.44 16.52
CA VAL A 14 -1.07 -5.62 15.49
C VAL A 14 -1.75 -4.26 15.43
N ARG A 15 -0.95 -3.19 15.34
CA ARG A 15 -1.42 -1.79 15.35
C ARG A 15 -0.74 -0.98 14.27
N PRO A 16 -1.34 0.14 13.82
CA PRO A 16 -0.65 1.10 12.97
C PRO A 16 0.69 1.54 13.59
N GLY A 17 1.72 1.61 12.76
CA GLY A 17 3.09 1.88 13.17
C GLY A 17 3.92 0.63 13.46
N HIS A 18 3.32 -0.55 13.58
CA HIS A 18 4.07 -1.81 13.69
C HIS A 18 4.80 -2.11 12.38
N ILE A 19 5.97 -2.73 12.51
CA ILE A 19 6.85 -3.04 11.39
C ILE A 19 6.58 -4.47 10.93
N LEU A 20 6.18 -4.61 9.67
CA LEU A 20 6.03 -5.90 9.02
C LEU A 20 7.39 -6.37 8.52
N CYS A 21 7.77 -7.58 8.90
CA CYS A 21 9.04 -8.19 8.57
C CYS A 21 8.92 -9.24 7.46
N THR A 22 10.05 -9.63 6.89
CA THR A 22 10.11 -10.60 5.77
C THR A 22 9.51 -11.96 6.10
N ASP A 23 9.44 -12.33 7.37
CA ASP A 23 8.82 -13.57 7.85
C ASP A 23 7.30 -13.45 8.11
N GLY A 24 6.72 -12.31 7.81
CA GLY A 24 5.29 -12.04 8.01
C GLY A 24 4.91 -11.56 9.42
N THR A 25 5.86 -11.47 10.36
CA THR A 25 5.58 -10.93 11.70
C THR A 25 5.49 -9.42 11.69
N ALA A 26 4.59 -8.87 12.50
CA ALA A 26 4.44 -7.43 12.70
C ALA A 26 4.80 -7.08 14.14
N LEU A 27 5.76 -6.19 14.34
CA LEU A 27 6.33 -5.87 15.64
C LEU A 27 6.32 -4.36 15.89
N PRO A 28 6.09 -3.91 17.14
CA PRO A 28 6.38 -2.53 17.51
C PRO A 28 7.88 -2.25 17.34
N TYR A 29 8.23 -0.99 17.08
CA TYR A 29 9.61 -0.61 16.77
C TYR A 29 10.62 -1.05 17.83
N SER A 30 10.28 -0.95 19.10
CA SER A 30 11.15 -1.37 20.20
C SER A 30 11.51 -2.87 20.16
N GLU A 31 10.57 -3.71 19.80
CA GLU A 31 10.80 -5.15 19.64
C GLU A 31 11.51 -5.46 18.32
N TYR A 32 11.09 -4.82 17.23
CA TYR A 32 11.76 -4.92 15.93
C TYR A 32 13.27 -4.64 16.05
N LYS A 33 13.62 -3.54 16.70
CA LYS A 33 15.02 -3.12 16.88
C LYS A 33 15.88 -4.20 17.55
N ARG A 34 15.31 -5.01 18.44
CA ARG A 34 16.00 -6.09 19.14
C ARG A 34 15.92 -7.44 18.44
N SER A 35 15.02 -7.58 17.47
CA SER A 35 14.70 -8.88 16.88
C SER A 35 15.73 -9.40 15.89
N GLY A 36 16.53 -8.51 15.29
CA GLY A 36 17.40 -8.86 14.16
C GLY A 36 16.65 -9.18 12.86
N LYS A 37 15.33 -8.99 12.82
CA LYS A 37 14.51 -9.24 11.63
C LYS A 37 14.64 -8.12 10.61
N GLN A 38 14.33 -8.43 9.36
CA GLN A 38 14.36 -7.46 8.26
C GLN A 38 12.96 -6.88 8.03
N ALA A 39 12.87 -5.55 8.09
CA ALA A 39 11.64 -4.83 7.78
C ALA A 39 11.38 -4.76 6.27
N ILE A 40 10.11 -4.86 5.89
CA ILE A 40 9.66 -4.64 4.51
C ILE A 40 8.60 -3.55 4.41
N ALA A 41 7.77 -3.37 5.43
CA ALA A 41 6.62 -2.46 5.39
C ALA A 41 6.26 -1.99 6.79
N VAL A 42 5.41 -0.97 6.88
CA VAL A 42 4.85 -0.46 8.14
C VAL A 42 3.33 -0.53 8.07
N VAL A 43 2.72 -1.11 9.07
CA VAL A 43 1.26 -1.22 9.18
C VAL A 43 0.64 0.18 9.29
N PHE A 44 -0.32 0.49 8.43
CA PHE A 44 -1.02 1.78 8.48
C PHE A 44 -2.51 1.65 8.75
N ASP A 45 -3.08 0.47 8.59
CA ASP A 45 -4.48 0.19 8.89
C ASP A 45 -4.66 -1.25 9.36
N THR A 46 -5.54 -1.46 10.33
CA THR A 46 -5.88 -2.77 10.91
C THR A 46 -7.37 -3.08 10.83
N GLY A 47 -8.15 -2.21 10.17
CA GLY A 47 -9.57 -2.41 9.96
C GLY A 47 -9.87 -3.42 8.87
N GLN A 48 -11.07 -4.00 8.95
CA GLN A 48 -11.63 -4.77 7.85
C GLN A 48 -12.44 -3.83 6.95
N HIS A 49 -12.17 -3.87 5.66
CA HIS A 49 -12.81 -3.01 4.68
C HIS A 49 -13.44 -3.86 3.56
N GLY A 50 -14.77 -4.00 3.61
CA GLY A 50 -15.53 -4.70 2.58
C GLY A 50 -15.17 -6.20 2.48
N GLU A 51 -15.05 -6.68 1.24
CA GLU A 51 -14.73 -8.08 0.93
C GLU A 51 -13.21 -8.35 0.91
N THR A 52 -12.38 -7.42 1.38
CA THR A 52 -10.93 -7.58 1.39
C THR A 52 -10.55 -8.75 2.27
N GLU A 53 -9.84 -9.70 1.71
CA GLU A 53 -9.22 -10.76 2.48
C GLU A 53 -8.06 -10.15 3.28
N GLY A 54 -8.07 -10.38 4.59
CA GLY A 54 -7.04 -9.87 5.49
C GLY A 54 -7.57 -8.86 6.51
N ASN A 55 -6.71 -8.51 7.44
CA ASN A 55 -7.06 -7.71 8.62
C ASN A 55 -6.38 -6.35 8.63
N GLY A 56 -6.04 -5.82 7.48
CA GLY A 56 -5.43 -4.51 7.35
C GLY A 56 -4.36 -4.43 6.27
N TYR A 57 -3.63 -3.32 6.27
CA TYR A 57 -2.66 -2.99 5.25
C TYR A 57 -1.35 -2.49 5.85
N ALA A 58 -0.24 -2.80 5.15
CA ALA A 58 1.07 -2.22 5.43
C ALA A 58 1.64 -1.56 4.17
N VAL A 59 2.32 -0.43 4.35
CA VAL A 59 2.97 0.31 3.27
C VAL A 59 4.44 -0.06 3.20
N TYR A 60 4.94 -0.35 2.00
CA TYR A 60 6.35 -0.65 1.77
C TYR A 60 7.24 0.52 2.16
N LEU A 61 8.48 0.20 2.54
CA LEU A 61 9.47 1.18 2.99
C LEU A 61 9.95 2.10 1.86
N TRP A 62 9.82 1.69 0.59
CA TRP A 62 10.37 2.42 -0.54
C TRP A 62 9.34 2.66 -1.64
N ASP A 63 9.54 3.76 -2.36
CA ASP A 63 8.88 4.00 -3.63
C ASP A 63 9.43 3.06 -4.71
N ILE A 64 8.59 2.73 -5.67
CA ILE A 64 9.04 2.21 -6.96
C ILE A 64 9.36 3.40 -7.87
N ALA A 65 10.43 3.27 -8.66
CA ALA A 65 10.78 4.24 -9.69
C ALA A 65 9.56 4.55 -10.58
N PRO A 66 9.44 5.78 -11.10
CA PRO A 66 8.30 6.15 -11.92
C PRO A 66 8.05 5.15 -13.05
N ALA A 67 6.82 4.69 -13.12
CA ALA A 67 6.36 3.73 -14.11
C ALA A 67 4.98 4.12 -14.64
N ALA A 68 4.63 3.68 -15.83
CA ALA A 68 3.32 3.92 -16.41
C ALA A 68 2.28 2.94 -15.84
N PHE A 69 1.05 3.40 -15.75
CA PHE A 69 -0.11 2.55 -15.46
C PHE A 69 -0.36 1.54 -16.59
N ALA A 70 -0.21 1.99 -17.83
CA ALA A 70 -0.29 1.17 -19.03
C ALA A 70 0.67 1.69 -20.11
N ASP A 71 1.15 0.80 -20.98
CA ASP A 71 2.03 1.15 -22.09
C ASP A 71 1.30 1.89 -23.22
N SER A 72 0.00 1.66 -23.35
CA SER A 72 -0.82 2.27 -24.40
C SER A 72 -2.20 2.66 -23.90
N LEU A 73 -2.83 3.60 -24.57
CA LEU A 73 -4.22 4.01 -24.35
C LEU A 73 -5.18 3.17 -25.20
N GLY A 74 -6.45 3.18 -24.82
CA GLY A 74 -7.52 2.55 -25.59
C GLY A 74 -7.95 1.17 -25.10
N VAL A 75 -7.35 0.66 -24.03
CA VAL A 75 -7.65 -0.66 -23.46
C VAL A 75 -8.22 -0.51 -22.05
N GLU A 76 -9.38 -1.10 -21.82
CA GLU A 76 -9.89 -1.35 -20.46
C GLU A 76 -9.09 -2.50 -19.83
N GLN A 77 -8.60 -2.29 -18.61
CA GLN A 77 -7.75 -3.26 -17.93
C GLN A 77 -8.45 -3.97 -16.78
N GLY A 78 -9.75 -3.78 -16.62
CA GLY A 78 -10.59 -4.55 -15.70
C GLY A 78 -10.50 -4.11 -14.24
N THR A 79 -9.98 -2.91 -13.95
CA THR A 79 -10.10 -2.33 -12.61
C THR A 79 -11.52 -1.86 -12.36
N SER A 80 -11.93 -1.78 -11.10
CA SER A 80 -13.33 -1.48 -10.77
C SER A 80 -13.77 -0.04 -11.10
N ALA A 81 -12.85 0.90 -11.26
CA ALA A 81 -13.10 2.34 -11.38
C ALA A 81 -13.93 2.93 -10.20
N ASP A 82 -14.06 2.21 -9.11
CA ASP A 82 -14.78 2.62 -7.91
C ASP A 82 -13.80 3.23 -6.91
N MET A 83 -13.88 4.55 -6.72
CA MET A 83 -13.02 5.28 -5.78
C MET A 83 -13.27 4.94 -4.31
N THR A 84 -14.33 4.21 -3.99
CA THR A 84 -14.68 3.81 -2.61
C THR A 84 -14.29 2.38 -2.29
N ALA A 85 -13.86 1.61 -3.29
CA ALA A 85 -13.51 0.20 -3.11
C ALA A 85 -12.08 0.00 -2.62
N TYR A 86 -11.91 -0.95 -1.70
CA TYR A 86 -10.60 -1.34 -1.14
C TYR A 86 -10.04 -2.53 -1.92
N ASP A 87 -9.81 -2.35 -3.21
CA ASP A 87 -9.60 -3.41 -4.18
C ASP A 87 -8.27 -3.32 -4.96
N GLY A 88 -7.28 -2.66 -4.38
CA GLY A 88 -5.97 -2.49 -5.02
C GLY A 88 -5.32 -3.79 -5.44
N ASN A 89 -5.46 -4.86 -4.65
CA ASN A 89 -4.93 -6.17 -4.98
C ASN A 89 -5.59 -6.76 -6.23
N ALA A 90 -6.91 -6.76 -6.28
CA ALA A 90 -7.67 -7.24 -7.45
C ALA A 90 -7.40 -6.39 -8.69
N ASN A 91 -7.34 -5.06 -8.54
CA ASN A 91 -7.00 -4.14 -9.63
C ASN A 91 -5.60 -4.41 -10.19
N THR A 92 -4.60 -4.55 -9.32
CA THR A 92 -3.21 -4.82 -9.74
C THR A 92 -3.11 -6.16 -10.47
N PHE A 93 -3.82 -7.17 -9.99
CA PHE A 93 -3.88 -8.46 -10.65
C PHE A 93 -4.52 -8.36 -12.05
N ALA A 94 -5.61 -7.59 -12.19
CA ALA A 94 -6.24 -7.35 -13.48
C ALA A 94 -5.29 -6.62 -14.46
N LEU A 95 -4.57 -5.62 -13.98
CA LEU A 95 -3.57 -4.90 -14.77
C LEU A 95 -2.43 -5.82 -15.23
N TYR A 96 -1.93 -6.66 -14.33
CA TYR A 96 -0.86 -7.61 -14.62
C TYR A 96 -1.28 -8.64 -15.69
N ASN A 97 -2.53 -9.06 -15.69
CA ASN A 97 -3.07 -10.08 -16.61
C ASN A 97 -3.65 -9.53 -17.90
N THR A 98 -3.68 -8.23 -18.11
CA THR A 98 -4.16 -7.65 -19.36
C THR A 98 -3.21 -8.01 -20.51
N GLN A 99 -3.74 -8.63 -21.56
CA GLN A 99 -2.93 -9.10 -22.71
C GLN A 99 -2.69 -8.02 -23.75
N GLU A 100 -3.63 -7.09 -23.91
CA GLU A 100 -3.65 -6.09 -24.97
C GLU A 100 -2.71 -4.93 -24.72
N THR A 101 -2.35 -4.68 -23.48
CA THR A 101 -1.37 -3.67 -23.07
C THR A 101 -0.67 -4.11 -21.79
N ALA A 102 0.63 -3.86 -21.68
CA ALA A 102 1.36 -4.11 -20.45
C ALA A 102 1.08 -3.01 -19.42
N SER A 103 1.19 -3.36 -18.14
CA SER A 103 1.19 -2.42 -17.02
C SER A 103 2.56 -2.44 -16.34
N PRO A 104 3.46 -1.52 -16.69
CA PRO A 104 4.80 -1.48 -16.10
C PRO A 104 4.78 -1.37 -14.58
N MET A 105 3.86 -0.57 -14.01
CA MET A 105 3.75 -0.46 -12.56
C MET A 105 3.27 -1.75 -11.90
N ALA A 106 2.33 -2.47 -12.51
CA ALA A 106 1.84 -3.73 -11.96
C ALA A 106 2.93 -4.81 -12.01
N GLU A 107 3.69 -4.89 -13.08
CA GLU A 107 4.83 -5.80 -13.21
C GLU A 107 5.87 -5.52 -12.10
N ALA A 108 6.19 -4.26 -11.86
CA ALA A 108 7.17 -3.86 -10.86
C ALA A 108 6.75 -4.25 -9.44
N VAL A 109 5.49 -4.05 -9.06
CA VAL A 109 5.02 -4.42 -7.71
C VAL A 109 4.85 -5.93 -7.56
N PHE A 110 4.51 -6.64 -8.63
CA PHE A 110 4.33 -8.09 -8.59
C PHE A 110 5.62 -8.84 -8.25
N ASP A 111 6.77 -8.28 -8.58
CA ASP A 111 8.08 -8.82 -8.23
C ASP A 111 8.41 -8.69 -6.72
N LEU A 112 7.65 -7.87 -5.99
CA LEU A 112 7.80 -7.73 -4.54
C LEU A 112 6.99 -8.81 -3.83
N TRP A 113 7.58 -9.98 -3.75
CA TRP A 113 6.95 -11.18 -3.21
C TRP A 113 7.56 -11.57 -1.86
N TYR A 114 6.73 -11.64 -0.82
CA TYR A 114 7.16 -12.06 0.52
C TYR A 114 6.11 -12.97 1.15
N TYR A 115 6.57 -13.98 1.88
CA TYR A 115 5.73 -14.94 2.63
C TYR A 115 4.42 -15.34 1.89
N GLY A 116 4.52 -15.64 0.61
CA GLY A 116 3.39 -16.15 -0.21
C GLY A 116 2.46 -15.07 -0.75
N GLN A 117 2.81 -13.78 -0.65
CA GLN A 117 2.01 -12.67 -1.17
C GLN A 117 2.85 -11.72 -2.01
N SER A 118 2.26 -11.12 -3.03
CA SER A 118 2.84 -9.98 -3.72
C SER A 118 2.33 -8.67 -3.15
N ALA A 119 3.15 -7.62 -3.25
CA ALA A 119 2.68 -6.26 -3.09
C ALA A 119 1.74 -5.88 -4.23
N TYR A 120 1.01 -4.78 -4.04
CA TYR A 120 0.13 -4.26 -5.07
C TYR A 120 0.04 -2.73 -5.02
N VAL A 121 -0.50 -2.15 -6.07
CA VAL A 121 -0.78 -0.72 -6.16
C VAL A 121 -2.07 -0.42 -5.42
N PRO A 122 -2.07 0.48 -4.43
CA PRO A 122 -3.28 0.78 -3.66
C PRO A 122 -4.38 1.39 -4.54
N SER A 123 -5.63 1.08 -4.22
CA SER A 123 -6.77 1.82 -4.75
C SER A 123 -6.85 3.23 -4.16
N VAL A 124 -7.70 4.09 -4.73
CA VAL A 124 -7.96 5.42 -4.17
C VAL A 124 -8.38 5.34 -2.71
N ALA A 125 -9.29 4.44 -2.36
CA ALA A 125 -9.76 4.28 -0.97
C ALA A 125 -8.62 3.88 -0.02
N GLN A 126 -7.73 3.00 -0.45
CA GLN A 126 -6.56 2.58 0.33
C GLN A 126 -5.52 3.71 0.46
N MET A 127 -5.32 4.51 -0.58
CA MET A 127 -4.47 5.71 -0.50
C MET A 127 -4.99 6.75 0.48
N ARG A 128 -6.31 6.90 0.60
CA ARG A 128 -6.92 7.76 1.62
C ARG A 128 -6.59 7.30 3.03
N LEU A 129 -6.63 6.00 3.28
CA LEU A 129 -6.21 5.44 4.58
C LEU A 129 -4.73 5.71 4.86
N LEU A 130 -3.86 5.52 3.88
CA LEU A 130 -2.44 5.80 4.01
C LEU A 130 -2.18 7.28 4.29
N TYR A 131 -2.83 8.16 3.55
CA TYR A 131 -2.74 9.61 3.76
C TYR A 131 -3.14 10.00 5.19
N ALA A 132 -4.26 9.45 5.67
CA ALA A 132 -4.73 9.71 7.04
C ALA A 132 -3.77 9.19 8.12
N ALA A 133 -3.01 8.14 7.83
CA ALA A 133 -2.07 7.51 8.76
C ALA A 133 -0.62 8.02 8.62
N ARG A 134 -0.34 8.95 7.71
CA ARG A 134 1.04 9.36 7.36
C ARG A 134 1.85 9.88 8.55
N ASP A 135 1.21 10.54 9.50
CA ASP A 135 1.88 11.07 10.69
C ASP A 135 2.27 9.97 11.69
N VAL A 136 1.59 8.84 11.66
CA VAL A 136 1.90 7.65 12.46
C VAL A 136 3.00 6.83 11.79
N VAL A 137 2.86 6.55 10.50
CA VAL A 137 3.76 5.62 9.81
C VAL A 137 5.01 6.28 9.24
N GLY A 138 4.95 7.56 8.87
CA GLY A 138 6.09 8.28 8.29
C GLY A 138 7.34 8.25 9.15
N PRO A 139 7.30 8.61 10.45
CA PRO A 139 8.45 8.53 11.34
C PRO A 139 9.01 7.12 11.49
N ILE A 140 8.16 6.10 11.50
CA ILE A 140 8.59 4.70 11.60
C ILE A 140 9.30 4.24 10.32
N ILE A 141 8.79 4.62 9.15
CA ILE A 141 9.46 4.37 7.87
C ILE A 141 10.87 4.94 7.89
N GLY A 142 11.01 6.19 8.32
CA GLY A 142 12.33 6.85 8.43
C GLY A 142 13.29 6.12 9.38
N ARG A 143 12.80 5.63 10.53
CA ARG A 143 13.60 4.84 11.47
C ARG A 143 14.04 3.49 10.92
N CYS A 144 13.29 2.94 9.97
CA CYS A 144 13.66 1.71 9.26
C CYS A 144 14.55 1.98 8.04
N GLY A 145 14.95 3.21 7.79
CA GLY A 145 15.81 3.58 6.66
C GLY A 145 15.09 3.63 5.31
N GLY A 146 13.74 3.67 5.32
CA GLY A 146 12.94 3.77 4.12
C GLY A 146 12.81 5.18 3.56
N ASP A 147 12.15 5.30 2.41
CA ASP A 147 11.79 6.59 1.82
C ASP A 147 10.69 7.25 2.65
N PRO A 148 10.90 8.45 3.21
CA PRO A 148 9.91 9.11 4.03
C PRO A 148 8.65 9.45 3.22
N LEU A 149 7.49 9.35 3.86
CA LEU A 149 6.27 9.91 3.30
C LEU A 149 6.31 11.44 3.39
N PRO A 150 5.64 12.15 2.45
CA PRO A 150 5.57 13.60 2.49
C PRO A 150 5.03 14.10 3.83
N GLN A 151 5.73 15.04 4.43
CA GLN A 151 5.33 15.67 5.70
C GLN A 151 4.73 17.07 5.48
N ALA A 152 5.00 17.69 4.34
CA ALA A 152 4.47 18.98 3.94
C ALA A 152 3.20 18.80 3.11
N ASP A 153 2.37 19.84 3.06
CA ASP A 153 1.14 19.88 2.27
C ASP A 153 1.39 20.12 0.77
N ASP A 154 2.63 19.98 0.34
CA ASP A 154 3.01 20.06 -1.08
C ASP A 154 2.55 18.80 -1.83
N ASP A 155 2.15 18.97 -3.07
CA ASP A 155 1.72 17.86 -3.90
C ASP A 155 2.86 16.86 -4.12
N CYS A 156 2.56 15.60 -3.87
CA CYS A 156 3.45 14.48 -4.10
C CYS A 156 2.64 13.34 -4.71
N TRP A 157 2.75 13.20 -6.01
CA TRP A 157 1.84 12.38 -6.81
C TRP A 157 2.29 10.93 -6.93
N TYR A 158 1.33 10.03 -6.70
CA TYR A 158 1.48 8.59 -6.83
C TYR A 158 0.35 8.01 -7.66
N TRP A 159 0.64 7.00 -8.48
CA TRP A 159 -0.40 6.20 -9.08
C TRP A 159 -1.28 5.52 -8.03
N THR A 160 -2.57 5.50 -8.28
CA THR A 160 -3.49 4.50 -7.72
C THR A 160 -3.76 3.42 -8.77
N SER A 161 -4.35 2.30 -8.35
CA SER A 161 -4.82 1.27 -9.28
C SER A 161 -6.24 1.48 -9.78
N THR A 162 -6.87 2.60 -9.44
CA THR A 162 -8.26 2.91 -9.81
C THR A 162 -8.30 3.70 -11.11
N GLU A 163 -8.95 3.14 -12.13
CA GLU A 163 -9.21 3.86 -13.39
C GLU A 163 -10.28 4.92 -13.20
N VAL A 164 -10.33 5.91 -14.09
CA VAL A 164 -11.34 6.96 -14.05
C VAL A 164 -12.62 6.44 -14.70
N LYS A 165 -13.71 6.45 -13.95
CA LYS A 165 -15.03 5.99 -14.43
C LYS A 165 -15.46 6.73 -15.71
N ASN A 166 -15.92 5.99 -16.70
CA ASN A 166 -16.26 6.44 -18.04
C ASN A 166 -15.08 6.90 -18.90
N GLN A 167 -13.84 6.77 -18.39
CA GLN A 167 -12.59 7.05 -19.10
C GLN A 167 -11.55 5.94 -18.85
N GLU A 168 -12.00 4.74 -18.61
CA GLU A 168 -11.18 3.58 -18.19
C GLU A 168 -10.11 3.24 -19.23
N THR A 169 -10.37 3.51 -20.51
CA THR A 169 -9.41 3.27 -21.59
C THR A 169 -8.31 4.33 -21.70
N LEU A 170 -8.45 5.47 -21.01
CA LEU A 170 -7.59 6.64 -21.19
C LEU A 170 -6.89 7.10 -19.93
N LYS A 171 -7.59 7.09 -18.77
CA LYS A 171 -7.14 7.75 -17.55
C LYS A 171 -7.29 6.88 -16.31
N ALA A 172 -6.39 7.10 -15.37
CA ALA A 172 -6.47 6.61 -14.00
C ALA A 172 -6.18 7.73 -13.00
N TRP A 173 -6.44 7.47 -11.73
CA TRP A 173 -6.27 8.46 -10.67
C TRP A 173 -4.85 8.48 -10.13
N LEU A 174 -4.26 9.68 -10.08
CA LEU A 174 -3.17 10.00 -9.17
C LEU A 174 -3.72 10.46 -7.83
N TYR A 175 -2.96 10.20 -6.78
CA TYR A 175 -3.24 10.66 -5.43
C TYR A 175 -1.99 11.34 -4.85
N SER A 176 -2.16 12.51 -4.25
CA SER A 176 -1.07 13.22 -3.57
C SER A 176 -0.99 12.81 -2.12
N LEU A 177 0.08 12.15 -1.71
CA LEU A 177 0.35 11.85 -0.30
C LEU A 177 0.79 13.08 0.50
N GLY A 178 1.04 14.21 -0.14
CA GLY A 178 1.30 15.48 0.52
C GLY A 178 0.03 16.24 0.89
N SER A 179 -0.89 16.38 -0.06
CA SER A 179 -2.08 17.22 0.07
C SER A 179 -3.41 16.48 0.18
N GLY A 180 -3.45 15.20 -0.19
CA GLY A 180 -4.68 14.43 -0.31
C GLY A 180 -5.47 14.75 -1.60
N ALA A 181 -4.92 15.56 -2.50
CA ALA A 181 -5.52 15.89 -3.77
C ALA A 181 -5.50 14.69 -4.73
N MET A 182 -6.41 14.71 -5.69
CA MET A 182 -6.51 13.69 -6.73
C MET A 182 -6.47 14.35 -8.11
N GLN A 183 -5.94 13.62 -9.10
CA GLN A 183 -5.83 14.10 -10.46
C GLN A 183 -6.10 12.98 -11.46
N GLU A 184 -7.02 13.22 -12.38
CA GLU A 184 -7.20 12.37 -13.57
C GLU A 184 -5.95 12.50 -14.45
N THR A 185 -5.38 11.36 -14.85
CA THR A 185 -4.09 11.37 -15.54
C THR A 185 -4.07 10.32 -16.64
N PRO A 186 -3.55 10.65 -17.84
CA PRO A 186 -3.36 9.66 -18.90
C PRO A 186 -2.51 8.48 -18.41
N LYS A 187 -2.99 7.27 -18.65
CA LYS A 187 -2.41 6.02 -18.14
C LYS A 187 -0.98 5.76 -18.62
N THR A 188 -0.55 6.40 -19.69
CA THR A 188 0.80 6.25 -20.25
C THR A 188 1.87 7.16 -19.60
N GLN A 189 1.48 8.06 -18.72
CA GLN A 189 2.45 8.86 -17.98
C GLN A 189 3.14 8.05 -16.89
N ALA A 190 4.43 8.29 -16.70
CA ALA A 190 5.18 7.67 -15.61
C ALA A 190 5.05 8.48 -14.32
N HIS A 191 4.63 7.82 -13.25
CA HIS A 191 4.57 8.38 -11.90
C HIS A 191 5.06 7.37 -10.87
N ARG A 192 5.41 7.85 -9.69
CA ARG A 192 5.80 7.02 -8.55
C ARG A 192 4.68 6.07 -8.15
N VAL A 193 5.07 4.94 -7.60
CA VAL A 193 4.17 3.97 -6.98
C VAL A 193 4.67 3.70 -5.57
N ARG A 194 3.76 3.77 -4.60
CA ARG A 194 4.04 3.31 -3.24
C ARG A 194 3.30 2.01 -3.00
N PRO A 195 3.99 0.87 -3.06
CA PRO A 195 3.34 -0.42 -2.89
C PRO A 195 2.77 -0.60 -1.49
N ILE A 196 1.67 -1.33 -1.39
CA ILE A 196 1.11 -1.81 -0.13
C ILE A 196 0.95 -3.33 -0.18
N ILE A 197 0.73 -3.93 0.97
CA ILE A 197 0.46 -5.36 1.11
C ILE A 197 -0.65 -5.55 2.16
N THR A 198 -1.49 -6.56 1.95
CA THR A 198 -2.49 -6.99 2.92
C THR A 198 -1.80 -7.78 4.03
N ILE A 199 -2.16 -7.50 5.28
CA ILE A 199 -1.71 -8.26 6.44
C ILE A 199 -2.77 -9.23 6.91
N ASN A 200 -2.32 -10.40 7.34
CA ASN A 200 -3.15 -11.43 7.94
C ASN A 200 -2.63 -11.72 9.36
N HIS A 201 -3.49 -11.55 10.36
CA HIS A 201 -3.15 -11.81 11.76
C HIS A 201 -4.33 -12.34 12.54
#